data_94e721b26c3f720c4692404e0223d3cf
#
_entry.id   94e721b26c3f720c4692404e0223d3cf
#
_cell.length_a   1.000
_cell.length_b   1.000
_cell.length_c   1.000
_cell.angle_alpha   90.00
_cell.angle_beta   90.00
_cell.angle_gamma   90.00
#
_symmetry.space_group_name_H-M   'P 1'
#
loop_
_entity.id
_entity.type
_entity.pdbx_description
1 polymer ?
#
loop_
_entity_poly.entity_id
_entity_poly.type
_entity_poly.pdbx_seq_one_letter_code
_entity_poly.pdbx_strand_id
1 'polypeptide(L)'
;MGLQDRMGNYPFQLSGGQCQRVAIARALALNPDILCFDEPTSALDPELTGEVLRVIRGLAARNTTMIIVTHEMAFARDVADHVIFMDGGKICEEGDPKEVFANPQQERTRQFLSHYNQ
;
A
#
# COMPACT_ATOMS: atom_id res chain seq x y z
N MET A 1 24.49 3.77 -6.60
CA MET A 1 23.66 3.40 -5.47
C MET A 1 22.44 2.66 -5.96
N GLY A 2 22.16 1.49 -5.38
CA GLY A 2 21.04 0.66 -5.83
C GLY A 2 19.68 1.32 -5.80
N LEU A 3 19.55 2.42 -5.07
CA LEU A 3 18.30 3.14 -4.98
C LEU A 3 17.88 3.80 -6.27
N GLN A 4 18.84 4.23 -7.08
CA GLN A 4 18.51 4.89 -8.33
C GLN A 4 17.83 3.94 -9.30
N ASP A 5 18.25 2.70 -9.32
CA ASP A 5 17.64 1.68 -10.15
C ASP A 5 16.25 1.29 -9.65
N ARG A 6 15.91 1.73 -8.44
CA ARG A 6 14.66 1.38 -7.78
C ARG A 6 13.83 2.60 -7.41
N MET A 7 14.03 3.71 -8.09
CA MET A 7 13.27 4.91 -7.76
C MET A 7 11.77 4.67 -7.84
N GLY A 8 11.34 3.84 -8.77
CA GLY A 8 9.96 3.45 -8.87
C GLY A 8 9.58 2.22 -8.06
N ASN A 9 10.55 1.60 -7.38
CA ASN A 9 10.30 0.35 -6.67
C ASN A 9 11.21 0.23 -5.46
N TYR A 10 11.05 1.14 -4.52
CA TYR A 10 11.84 1.15 -3.31
C TYR A 10 11.14 0.32 -2.23
N PRO A 11 11.73 -0.78 -1.76
CA PRO A 11 11.09 -1.60 -0.72
C PRO A 11 11.25 -0.96 0.66
N PHE A 12 10.14 -0.57 1.28
CA PHE A 12 10.15 -0.03 2.63
C PHE A 12 9.85 -1.13 3.64
N GLN A 13 10.79 -2.04 3.80
CA GLN A 13 10.63 -3.17 4.72
C GLN A 13 11.60 -3.09 5.88
N LEU A 14 12.01 -1.88 6.24
CA LEU A 14 12.89 -1.69 7.37
C LEU A 14 12.13 -1.86 8.67
N SER A 15 12.80 -2.37 9.68
CA SER A 15 12.18 -2.54 10.99
C SER A 15 12.05 -1.18 11.67
N GLY A 16 10.87 -0.93 12.26
CA GLY A 16 10.60 0.28 13.01
C GLY A 16 10.08 1.43 12.16
N GLY A 17 9.09 2.15 12.68
CA GLY A 17 8.44 3.24 11.96
C GLY A 17 9.36 4.41 11.65
N GLN A 18 10.34 4.67 12.53
CA GLN A 18 11.28 5.76 12.28
C GLN A 18 12.16 5.47 11.08
N CYS A 19 12.62 4.22 10.95
CA CYS A 19 13.41 3.81 9.80
C CYS A 19 12.58 3.91 8.52
N GLN A 20 11.30 3.57 8.59
CA GLN A 20 10.40 3.70 7.45
C GLN A 20 10.25 5.15 7.03
N ARG A 21 10.07 6.07 7.99
CA ARG A 21 9.93 7.48 7.67
C ARG A 21 11.18 8.06 7.02
N VAL A 22 12.35 7.67 7.50
CA VAL A 22 13.62 8.11 6.90
C VAL A 22 13.74 7.57 5.48
N ALA A 23 13.40 6.31 5.27
CA ALA A 23 13.45 5.70 3.94
C ALA A 23 12.50 6.41 2.97
N ILE A 24 11.30 6.75 3.41
CA ILE A 24 10.34 7.47 2.59
C ILE A 24 10.87 8.85 2.24
N ALA A 25 11.44 9.56 3.23
CA ALA A 25 11.99 10.89 2.98
C ALA A 25 13.14 10.85 1.97
N ARG A 26 14.00 9.84 2.06
CA ARG A 26 15.09 9.67 1.09
C ARG A 26 14.57 9.40 -0.31
N ALA A 27 13.56 8.56 -0.42
CA ALA A 27 12.97 8.25 -1.71
C ALA A 27 12.35 9.51 -2.34
N LEU A 28 11.66 10.32 -1.54
CA LEU A 28 11.06 11.56 -2.02
C LEU A 28 12.13 12.57 -2.45
N ALA A 29 13.28 12.61 -1.76
CA ALA A 29 14.35 13.51 -2.11
C ALA A 29 14.92 13.22 -3.51
N LEU A 30 14.76 11.99 -3.99
CA LEU A 30 15.17 11.63 -5.35
C LEU A 30 14.14 12.03 -6.41
N ASN A 31 13.00 12.54 -5.97
CA ASN A 31 11.93 13.00 -6.84
C ASN A 31 11.47 11.92 -7.85
N PRO A 32 11.08 10.73 -7.36
CA PRO A 32 10.69 9.64 -8.24
C PRO A 32 9.33 9.89 -8.89
N ASP A 33 9.13 9.32 -10.07
CA ASP A 33 7.83 9.38 -10.73
C ASP A 33 6.81 8.45 -10.06
N ILE A 34 7.25 7.30 -9.56
CA ILE A 34 6.40 6.31 -8.93
C ILE A 34 7.07 5.80 -7.67
N LEU A 35 6.32 5.72 -6.58
CA LEU A 35 6.75 5.08 -5.34
C LEU A 35 6.10 3.72 -5.21
N CYS A 36 6.88 2.72 -4.83
CA CYS A 36 6.38 1.38 -4.56
C CYS A 36 6.57 1.03 -3.09
N PHE A 37 5.50 0.62 -2.44
CA PHE A 37 5.52 0.16 -1.04
C PHE A 37 5.12 -1.31 -1.01
N ASP A 38 5.97 -2.14 -0.43
CA ASP A 38 5.70 -3.58 -0.31
C ASP A 38 5.52 -3.92 1.15
N GLU A 39 4.27 -4.10 1.57
CA GLU A 39 3.91 -4.40 2.96
C GLU A 39 4.56 -3.42 3.93
N PRO A 40 4.30 -2.11 3.78
CA PRO A 40 5.03 -1.10 4.55
C PRO A 40 4.78 -1.17 6.05
N THR A 41 3.74 -1.85 6.48
CA THR A 41 3.41 -1.98 7.89
C THR A 41 3.66 -3.38 8.43
N SER A 42 4.28 -4.25 7.63
CA SER A 42 4.58 -5.61 8.06
C SER A 42 5.54 -5.60 9.24
N ALA A 43 5.25 -6.40 10.26
CA ALA A 43 6.08 -6.55 11.46
C ALA A 43 6.18 -5.29 12.32
N LEU A 44 5.35 -4.28 12.11
CA LEU A 44 5.28 -3.10 12.96
C LEU A 44 4.19 -3.27 14.02
N ASP A 45 4.36 -2.65 15.19
CA ASP A 45 3.30 -2.62 16.17
C ASP A 45 2.18 -1.65 15.71
N PRO A 46 0.99 -1.69 16.33
CA PRO A 46 -0.14 -0.89 15.86
C PRO A 46 0.12 0.61 15.85
N GLU A 47 0.91 1.12 16.80
CA GLU A 47 1.20 2.54 16.87
C GLU A 47 2.06 2.99 15.70
N LEU A 48 3.14 2.23 15.42
CA LEU A 48 4.02 2.53 14.29
C LEU A 48 3.31 2.31 12.96
N THR A 49 2.45 1.32 12.88
CA THR A 49 1.63 1.09 11.70
C THR A 49 0.82 2.34 11.38
N GLY A 50 0.16 2.91 12.39
CA GLY A 50 -0.63 4.12 12.21
C GLY A 50 0.19 5.30 11.70
N GLU A 51 1.40 5.45 12.22
CA GLU A 51 2.28 6.54 11.77
C GLU A 51 2.67 6.39 10.31
N VAL A 52 3.07 5.18 9.90
CA VAL A 52 3.48 4.91 8.52
C VAL A 52 2.32 5.14 7.56
N LEU A 53 1.13 4.63 7.90
CA LEU A 53 -0.05 4.82 7.06
C LEU A 53 -0.42 6.30 6.93
N ARG A 54 -0.23 7.07 7.99
CA ARG A 54 -0.50 8.51 7.96
C ARG A 54 0.41 9.23 6.98
N VAL A 55 1.70 8.86 6.96
CA VAL A 55 2.64 9.42 6.00
C VAL A 55 2.22 9.10 4.57
N ILE A 56 1.84 7.85 4.32
CA ILE A 56 1.42 7.44 2.98
C ILE A 56 0.13 8.16 2.56
N ARG A 57 -0.82 8.34 3.48
CA ARG A 57 -2.04 9.11 3.19
C ARG A 57 -1.71 10.54 2.79
N GLY A 58 -0.73 11.14 3.46
CA GLY A 58 -0.28 12.49 3.09
C GLY A 58 0.27 12.56 1.69
N LEU A 59 1.02 11.54 1.27
CA LEU A 59 1.54 11.47 -0.08
C LEU A 59 0.42 11.31 -1.11
N ALA A 60 -0.57 10.48 -0.79
CA ALA A 60 -1.72 10.29 -1.67
C ALA A 60 -2.50 11.60 -1.87
N ALA A 61 -2.63 12.38 -0.80
CA ALA A 61 -3.32 13.67 -0.86
C ALA A 61 -2.59 14.66 -1.76
N ARG A 62 -1.30 14.46 -2.01
CA ARG A 62 -0.50 15.30 -2.90
C ARG A 62 -0.46 14.77 -4.33
N ASN A 63 -1.30 13.79 -4.64
CA ASN A 63 -1.36 13.16 -5.95
C ASN A 63 -0.07 12.49 -6.38
N THR A 64 0.69 11.97 -5.39
CA THR A 64 1.88 11.17 -5.67
C THR A 64 1.44 9.82 -6.23
N THR A 65 2.05 9.40 -7.34
CA THR A 65 1.76 8.10 -7.93
C THR A 65 2.43 7.01 -7.12
N MET A 66 1.63 6.06 -6.63
CA MET A 66 2.11 5.01 -5.75
C MET A 66 1.49 3.66 -6.09
N ILE A 67 2.29 2.62 -5.93
CA ILE A 67 1.81 1.24 -5.96
C ILE A 67 2.05 0.67 -4.56
N ILE A 68 1.00 0.19 -3.92
CA ILE A 68 1.08 -0.28 -2.54
C ILE A 68 0.58 -1.72 -2.47
N VAL A 69 1.44 -2.62 -2.00
CA VAL A 69 1.07 -4.00 -1.70
C VAL A 69 0.80 -4.06 -0.19
N THR A 70 -0.40 -4.40 0.21
CA THR A 70 -0.76 -4.34 1.63
C THR A 70 -1.89 -5.31 1.97
N HIS A 71 -1.92 -5.73 3.24
CA HIS A 71 -3.05 -6.46 3.82
C HIS A 71 -3.95 -5.54 4.65
N GLU A 72 -3.63 -4.26 4.71
CA GLU A 72 -4.43 -3.28 5.45
C GLU A 72 -5.62 -2.85 4.59
N MET A 73 -6.72 -3.58 4.73
CA MET A 73 -7.86 -3.41 3.81
C MET A 73 -8.58 -2.09 3.98
N ALA A 74 -8.77 -1.64 5.22
CA ALA A 74 -9.42 -0.35 5.45
C ALA A 74 -8.60 0.80 4.85
N PHE A 75 -7.28 0.72 4.98
CA PHE A 75 -6.39 1.70 4.40
C PHE A 75 -6.49 1.70 2.87
N ALA A 76 -6.45 0.51 2.26
CA ALA A 76 -6.56 0.39 0.80
C ALA A 76 -7.87 0.97 0.30
N ARG A 77 -8.98 0.67 0.98
CA ARG A 77 -10.28 1.17 0.61
C ARG A 77 -10.34 2.70 0.65
N ASP A 78 -9.75 3.29 1.68
CA ASP A 78 -9.87 4.72 1.91
C ASP A 78 -8.91 5.57 1.07
N VAL A 79 -7.76 5.01 0.69
CA VAL A 79 -6.68 5.77 0.06
C VAL A 79 -6.53 5.49 -1.43
N ALA A 80 -6.81 4.28 -1.87
CA ALA A 80 -6.55 3.88 -3.25
C ALA A 80 -7.54 4.51 -4.22
N ASP A 81 -7.07 4.81 -5.41
CA ASP A 81 -7.92 5.18 -6.55
C ASP A 81 -8.31 3.96 -7.35
N HIS A 82 -7.53 2.91 -7.23
CA HIS A 82 -7.75 1.66 -7.95
C HIS A 82 -7.17 0.53 -7.10
N VAL A 83 -7.94 -0.53 -6.92
CA VAL A 83 -7.47 -1.70 -6.16
C VAL A 83 -7.40 -2.92 -7.04
N ILE A 84 -6.43 -3.76 -6.76
CA ILE A 84 -6.19 -5.00 -7.49
C ILE A 84 -6.07 -6.12 -6.47
N PHE A 85 -6.97 -7.09 -6.55
CA PHE A 85 -6.89 -8.30 -5.72
C PHE A 85 -6.16 -9.37 -6.49
N MET A 86 -5.13 -9.94 -5.87
CA MET A 86 -4.34 -10.99 -6.47
C MET A 86 -4.45 -12.28 -5.67
N ASP A 87 -4.49 -13.38 -6.38
CA ASP A 87 -4.54 -14.71 -5.78
C ASP A 87 -3.78 -15.68 -6.68
N GLY A 88 -2.85 -16.44 -6.09
CA GLY A 88 -2.08 -17.40 -6.85
C GLY A 88 -1.26 -16.82 -7.98
N GLY A 89 -0.80 -15.58 -7.82
CA GLY A 89 0.00 -14.91 -8.83
C GLY A 89 -0.81 -14.33 -9.99
N LYS A 90 -2.13 -14.33 -9.86
CA LYS A 90 -3.00 -13.80 -10.91
C LYS A 90 -3.91 -12.72 -10.36
N ILE A 91 -4.33 -11.82 -11.22
CA ILE A 91 -5.32 -10.81 -10.86
C ILE A 91 -6.68 -11.48 -10.77
N CYS A 92 -7.27 -11.41 -9.59
CA CYS A 92 -8.58 -11.99 -9.33
C CYS A 92 -9.69 -10.99 -9.66
N GLU A 93 -9.51 -9.75 -9.21
CA GLU A 93 -10.50 -8.70 -9.43
C GLU A 93 -9.82 -7.36 -9.28
N GLU A 94 -10.27 -6.35 -10.06
CA GLU A 94 -9.74 -5.00 -9.93
C GLU A 94 -10.82 -3.98 -10.24
N GLY A 95 -10.67 -2.77 -9.72
CA GLY A 95 -11.61 -1.69 -9.98
C GLY A 95 -11.55 -0.60 -8.94
N ASP A 96 -12.61 0.21 -8.93
CA ASP A 96 -12.78 1.28 -7.95
C ASP A 96 -12.93 0.68 -6.56
N PRO A 97 -12.18 1.16 -5.57
CA PRO A 97 -12.25 0.60 -4.22
C PRO A 97 -13.67 0.61 -3.64
N LYS A 98 -14.45 1.64 -3.90
CA LYS A 98 -15.81 1.70 -3.37
C LYS A 98 -16.67 0.57 -3.90
N GLU A 99 -16.50 0.21 -5.15
CA GLU A 99 -17.26 -0.88 -5.75
C GLU A 99 -16.70 -2.25 -5.36
N VAL A 100 -15.38 -2.41 -5.43
CA VAL A 100 -14.75 -3.70 -5.15
C VAL A 100 -14.96 -4.12 -3.70
N PHE A 101 -14.84 -3.19 -2.76
CA PHE A 101 -15.03 -3.51 -1.36
C PHE A 101 -16.49 -3.67 -0.97
N ALA A 102 -17.39 -2.87 -1.58
CA ALA A 102 -18.81 -2.93 -1.23
C ALA A 102 -19.54 -4.07 -1.94
N ASN A 103 -19.14 -4.38 -3.17
CA ASN A 103 -19.84 -5.37 -3.97
C ASN A 103 -18.86 -6.17 -4.82
N PRO A 104 -18.00 -6.97 -4.20
CA PRO A 104 -17.02 -7.76 -4.96
C PRO A 104 -17.71 -8.78 -5.83
N GLN A 105 -17.27 -8.87 -7.08
CA GLN A 105 -17.89 -9.72 -8.08
C GLN A 105 -17.35 -11.15 -8.07
N GLN A 106 -16.11 -11.32 -7.63
CA GLN A 106 -15.48 -12.63 -7.60
C GLN A 106 -15.64 -13.27 -6.23
N GLU A 107 -15.93 -14.55 -6.23
CA GLU A 107 -16.12 -15.27 -4.98
C GLU A 107 -14.85 -15.25 -4.13
N ARG A 108 -13.68 -15.37 -4.76
CA ARG A 108 -12.42 -15.36 -4.04
C ARG A 108 -12.20 -14.02 -3.32
N THR A 109 -12.56 -12.92 -3.99
CA THR A 109 -12.50 -11.59 -3.38
C THR A 109 -13.44 -11.50 -2.19
N ARG A 110 -14.66 -12.02 -2.32
CA ARG A 110 -15.62 -12.03 -1.24
C ARG A 110 -15.12 -12.82 -0.04
N GLN A 111 -14.52 -13.98 -0.28
CA GLN A 111 -13.94 -14.81 0.79
C GLN A 111 -12.83 -14.06 1.51
N PHE A 112 -11.95 -13.44 0.76
CA PHE A 112 -10.83 -12.69 1.32
C PHE A 112 -11.34 -11.54 2.19
N LEU A 113 -12.26 -10.74 1.66
CA LEU A 113 -12.77 -9.58 2.37
C LEU A 113 -13.62 -9.95 3.58
N SER A 114 -14.25 -11.11 3.59
CA SER A 114 -15.05 -11.53 4.74
C SER A 114 -14.21 -11.69 6.01
N HIS A 115 -12.91 -12.00 5.87
CA HIS A 115 -12.02 -12.09 7.01
C HIS A 115 -11.72 -10.72 7.62
N TYR A 116 -11.82 -9.67 6.84
CA TYR A 116 -11.48 -8.32 7.28
C TYR A 116 -12.68 -7.48 7.67
N ASN A 117 -13.89 -7.93 7.32
CA ASN A 117 -15.12 -7.20 7.59
C ASN A 117 -15.86 -7.74 8.82
N GLN A 118 -15.19 -8.55 9.63
CA GLN A 118 -15.81 -9.09 10.85
C GLN A 118 -15.55 -8.21 12.05
#